data_f95da9c47cb130305628ad1676eb8ce8
#
_entry.id   f95da9c47cb130305628ad1676eb8ce8
#
_cell.length_a   1.000
_cell.length_b   1.000
_cell.length_c   1.000
_cell.angle_alpha   90.00
_cell.angle_beta   90.00
_cell.angle_gamma   90.00
#
_symmetry.space_group_name_H-M   'P 1'
#
loop_
_entity.id
_entity.type
_entity.pdbx_description
1 polymer ?
#
loop_
_entity_poly.entity_id
_entity_poly.type
_entity_poly.pdbx_seq_one_letter_code
_entity_poly.pdbx_strand_id
1 'polypeptide(L)'
;MSSSILPLHRLSEVAYKRPKKTLTDTLQDEEVIQQKLEDYTEVDEGDIDAIPIGSTVRYIKWDTKNNCERFILGGNIIRISNEYIVIQGKDNGTFSAQRYTRDKNGKIIHTTRFFKLNDAIDKYKARIIELEAEVKKLKETIRKLRQ
;
A
#
# COMPACT_ATOMS: atom_id res chain seq x y z
N MET A 1 -31.63 -30.25 26.89
CA MET A 1 -31.41 -30.19 26.08
C MET A 1 -30.87 -29.53 25.45
N SER A 2 -30.60 -29.34 24.94
CA SER A 2 -30.17 -28.93 24.27
C SER A 2 -29.68 -28.35 23.61
N SER A 3 -29.53 -28.52 23.14
CA SER A 3 -28.84 -28.21 22.14
C SER A 3 -29.18 -27.14 21.32
N SER A 4 -29.75 -26.20 21.80
CA SER A 4 -29.86 -24.93 21.14
C SER A 4 -28.52 -24.28 20.90
N ILE A 5 -27.49 -24.75 21.54
CA ILE A 5 -26.16 -24.30 21.30
C ILE A 5 -25.56 -25.14 20.16
N LEU A 6 -25.29 -24.50 19.04
CA LEU A 6 -24.61 -25.15 17.96
C LEU A 6 -23.17 -25.43 18.36
N PRO A 7 -22.65 -26.63 18.12
CA PRO A 7 -21.26 -26.91 18.39
C PRO A 7 -20.36 -26.02 17.53
N LEU A 8 -19.20 -25.69 18.06
CA LEU A 8 -18.22 -24.95 17.31
C LEU A 8 -17.66 -25.84 16.23
N HIS A 9 -17.97 -25.53 15.00
CA HIS A 9 -17.40 -26.24 13.85
C HIS A 9 -16.21 -25.48 13.29
N ARG A 10 -15.25 -26.20 12.78
CA ARG A 10 -14.19 -25.60 11.97
C ARG A 10 -14.83 -25.10 10.67
N LEU A 11 -14.22 -24.10 10.06
CA LEU A 11 -14.72 -23.55 8.80
C LEU A 11 -14.83 -24.62 7.70
N SER A 12 -13.98 -25.66 7.75
CA SER A 12 -14.04 -26.79 6.82
C SER A 12 -15.24 -27.72 7.07
N GLU A 13 -15.80 -27.72 8.27
CA GLU A 13 -16.93 -28.57 8.65
C GLU A 13 -18.26 -27.86 8.39
N VAL A 14 -18.27 -26.55 8.46
CA VAL A 14 -19.40 -25.72 8.06
C VAL A 14 -19.30 -25.50 6.57
N ALA A 15 -20.38 -25.47 5.86
CA ALA A 15 -20.38 -25.23 4.42
C ALA A 15 -19.91 -23.81 4.10
N TYR A 16 -18.71 -23.49 4.55
CA TYR A 16 -18.11 -22.20 4.29
C TYR A 16 -17.67 -22.11 2.82
N LYS A 17 -18.17 -21.08 2.15
CA LYS A 17 -17.75 -20.77 0.78
C LYS A 17 -16.90 -19.50 0.82
N ARG A 18 -15.70 -19.59 0.30
CA ARG A 18 -14.87 -18.42 0.14
C ARG A 18 -15.58 -17.44 -0.80
N PRO A 19 -15.66 -16.14 -0.47
CA PRO A 19 -16.24 -15.16 -1.39
C PRO A 19 -15.50 -15.20 -2.74
N LYS A 20 -16.22 -14.96 -3.83
CA LYS A 20 -15.61 -14.91 -5.16
C LYS A 20 -14.52 -13.84 -5.24
N LYS A 21 -14.72 -12.71 -4.57
CA LYS A 21 -13.72 -11.67 -4.40
C LYS A 21 -13.45 -11.45 -2.93
N THR A 22 -12.21 -11.65 -2.51
CA THR A 22 -11.74 -11.26 -1.18
C THR A 22 -11.39 -9.77 -1.18
N LEU A 23 -11.17 -9.19 0.01
CA LEU A 23 -10.69 -7.81 0.12
C LEU A 23 -9.41 -7.59 -0.70
N THR A 24 -8.49 -8.54 -0.63
CA THR A 24 -7.24 -8.47 -1.38
C THR A 24 -7.48 -8.50 -2.89
N ASP A 25 -8.43 -9.32 -3.35
CA ASP A 25 -8.78 -9.37 -4.78
C ASP A 25 -9.40 -8.06 -5.26
N THR A 26 -10.22 -7.43 -4.43
CA THR A 26 -10.81 -6.11 -4.73
C THR A 26 -9.72 -5.05 -4.84
N LEU A 27 -8.65 -5.16 -4.06
CA LEU A 27 -7.52 -4.23 -4.10
C LEU A 27 -6.68 -4.35 -5.38
N GLN A 28 -6.93 -5.36 -6.21
CA GLN A 28 -6.18 -5.52 -7.47
C GLN A 28 -6.77 -4.74 -8.64
N ASP A 29 -7.90 -4.06 -8.43
CA ASP A 29 -8.46 -3.16 -9.43
C ASP A 29 -7.55 -1.94 -9.57
N GLU A 30 -7.19 -1.59 -10.81
CA GLU A 30 -6.28 -0.48 -11.11
C GLU A 30 -6.75 0.85 -10.52
N GLU A 31 -8.05 1.16 -10.60
CA GLU A 31 -8.61 2.37 -10.02
C GLU A 31 -8.46 2.40 -8.50
N VAL A 32 -8.70 1.26 -7.84
CA VAL A 32 -8.55 1.14 -6.40
C VAL A 32 -7.08 1.32 -6.01
N ILE A 33 -6.16 0.73 -6.76
CA ILE A 33 -4.71 0.87 -6.52
C ILE A 33 -4.31 2.35 -6.61
N GLN A 34 -4.76 3.06 -7.63
CA GLN A 34 -4.46 4.48 -7.79
C GLN A 34 -4.98 5.30 -6.62
N GLN A 35 -6.21 5.04 -6.16
CA GLN A 35 -6.77 5.71 -4.99
C GLN A 35 -5.96 5.42 -3.72
N LYS A 36 -5.55 4.18 -3.54
CA LYS A 36 -4.77 3.78 -2.36
C LYS A 36 -3.34 4.30 -2.37
N LEU A 37 -2.83 4.69 -3.54
CA LEU A 37 -1.48 5.24 -3.69
C LEU A 37 -1.47 6.77 -3.88
N GLU A 38 -2.62 7.42 -3.78
CA GLU A 38 -2.74 8.86 -4.02
C GLU A 38 -1.78 9.70 -3.16
N ASP A 39 -1.64 9.36 -1.88
CA ASP A 39 -0.75 10.06 -0.96
C ASP A 39 0.61 9.39 -0.81
N TYR A 40 0.95 8.47 -1.70
CA TYR A 40 2.18 7.69 -1.64
C TYR A 40 3.11 8.04 -2.80
N THR A 41 4.40 7.92 -2.56
CA THR A 41 5.43 8.11 -3.58
C THR A 41 6.25 6.84 -3.72
N GLU A 42 6.47 6.40 -4.96
CA GLU A 42 7.30 5.23 -5.22
C GLU A 42 8.74 5.51 -4.79
N VAL A 43 9.33 4.55 -4.08
CA VAL A 43 10.71 4.63 -3.61
C VAL A 43 11.59 3.83 -4.56
N ASP A 44 12.63 4.46 -5.09
CA ASP A 44 13.60 3.76 -5.94
C ASP A 44 14.32 2.68 -5.14
N GLU A 45 14.72 1.62 -5.82
CA GLU A 45 15.39 0.48 -5.18
C GLU A 45 16.62 0.91 -4.35
N GLY A 46 17.39 1.86 -4.85
CA GLY A 46 18.55 2.38 -4.14
C GLY A 46 18.24 3.19 -2.90
N ASP A 47 17.00 3.67 -2.75
CA ASP A 47 16.58 4.53 -1.65
C ASP A 47 15.80 3.76 -0.57
N ILE A 48 15.51 2.48 -0.78
CA ILE A 48 14.74 1.67 0.18
C ILE A 48 15.43 1.62 1.53
N ASP A 49 16.75 1.44 1.56
CA ASP A 49 17.50 1.36 2.80
C ASP A 49 17.53 2.68 3.58
N ALA A 50 17.22 3.78 2.92
CA ALA A 50 17.16 5.11 3.53
C ALA A 50 15.78 5.46 4.10
N ILE A 51 14.78 4.61 3.93
CA ILE A 51 13.44 4.86 4.46
C ILE A 51 13.49 4.85 5.98
N PRO A 52 12.98 5.91 6.66
CA PRO A 52 12.97 5.92 8.12
C PRO A 52 12.10 4.80 8.71
N ILE A 53 12.59 4.16 9.76
CA ILE A 53 11.83 3.16 10.50
C ILE A 53 10.57 3.82 11.08
N GLY A 54 9.43 3.15 10.98
CA GLY A 54 8.13 3.69 11.37
C GLY A 54 7.35 4.30 10.21
N SER A 55 7.97 4.44 9.04
CA SER A 55 7.27 4.93 7.85
C SER A 55 6.20 3.95 7.41
N THR A 56 5.08 4.48 6.91
CA THR A 56 4.01 3.67 6.35
C THR A 56 4.30 3.40 4.89
N VAL A 57 4.25 2.13 4.48
CA VAL A 57 4.50 1.72 3.10
C VAL A 57 3.43 0.78 2.60
N ARG A 58 3.24 0.81 1.28
CA ARG A 58 2.46 -0.16 0.52
C ARG A 58 3.36 -0.70 -0.57
N TYR A 59 3.02 -1.84 -1.13
CA TYR A 59 3.91 -2.42 -2.14
C TYR A 59 3.17 -3.25 -3.18
N ILE A 60 3.84 -3.43 -4.32
CA ILE A 60 3.39 -4.30 -5.41
C ILE A 60 4.44 -5.38 -5.56
N LYS A 61 4.03 -6.63 -5.35
CA LYS A 61 4.91 -7.78 -5.46
C LYS A 61 4.48 -8.68 -6.61
N TRP A 62 5.35 -9.61 -6.99
CA TRP A 62 5.01 -10.64 -7.96
C TRP A 62 4.33 -11.81 -7.27
N ASP A 63 3.17 -12.20 -7.79
CA ASP A 63 2.46 -13.38 -7.32
C ASP A 63 2.80 -14.55 -8.25
N THR A 64 3.60 -15.49 -7.74
CA THR A 64 4.04 -16.65 -8.50
C THR A 64 2.91 -17.62 -8.83
N LYS A 65 1.89 -17.69 -8.00
CA LYS A 65 0.72 -18.55 -8.22
C LYS A 65 -0.11 -18.11 -9.42
N ASN A 66 -0.34 -16.79 -9.51
CA ASN A 66 -1.17 -16.21 -10.55
C ASN A 66 -0.36 -15.60 -11.69
N ASN A 67 0.97 -15.61 -11.58
CA ASN A 67 1.91 -15.10 -12.56
C ASN A 67 1.61 -13.66 -12.96
N CYS A 68 1.37 -12.81 -11.97
CA CYS A 68 1.05 -11.40 -12.17
C CYS A 68 1.48 -10.56 -10.96
N GLU A 69 1.48 -9.24 -11.14
CA GLU A 69 1.74 -8.32 -10.04
C GLU A 69 0.53 -8.27 -9.11
N ARG A 70 0.79 -8.09 -7.82
CA ARG A 70 -0.24 -8.01 -6.80
C ARG A 70 0.04 -6.85 -5.85
N PHE A 71 -0.96 -5.99 -5.67
CA PHE A 71 -0.90 -4.86 -4.74
C PHE A 71 -1.24 -5.32 -3.33
N ILE A 72 -0.42 -4.91 -2.35
CA ILE A 72 -0.61 -5.26 -0.95
C ILE A 72 -0.64 -4.00 -0.10
N LEU A 73 -1.64 -3.91 0.77
CA LEU A 73 -1.67 -2.90 1.82
C LEU A 73 -0.63 -3.30 2.86
N GLY A 74 0.41 -2.50 3.00
CA GLY A 74 1.48 -2.82 3.93
C GLY A 74 1.16 -2.38 5.36
N GLY A 75 1.98 -1.55 5.90
CA GLY A 75 1.87 -1.03 7.26
C GLY A 75 3.13 -0.23 7.58
N ASN A 76 3.48 -0.20 8.86
CA ASN A 76 4.63 0.56 9.31
C ASN A 76 5.89 -0.31 9.27
N ILE A 77 6.98 0.25 8.75
CA ILE A 77 8.27 -0.46 8.70
C ILE A 77 8.84 -0.58 10.11
N ILE A 78 9.21 -1.80 10.49
CA ILE A 78 9.90 -2.07 11.76
C ILE A 78 11.39 -2.27 11.51
N ARG A 79 11.73 -2.95 10.42
CA ARG A 79 13.11 -3.30 10.10
C ARG A 79 13.29 -3.42 8.59
N ILE A 80 14.45 -3.01 8.11
CA ILE A 80 14.82 -3.15 6.70
C ILE A 80 16.05 -4.04 6.60
N SER A 81 15.96 -5.08 5.77
CA SER A 81 17.08 -5.98 5.44
C SER A 81 17.33 -5.96 3.94
N ASN A 82 18.46 -6.52 3.52
CA ASN A 82 18.81 -6.55 2.11
C ASN A 82 17.84 -7.33 1.23
N GLU A 83 17.20 -8.36 1.80
CA GLU A 83 16.30 -9.26 1.05
C GLU A 83 14.83 -9.03 1.36
N TYR A 84 14.52 -8.39 2.49
CA TYR A 84 13.14 -8.22 2.94
C TYR A 84 12.99 -7.00 3.83
N ILE A 85 11.73 -6.59 4.01
CA ILE A 85 11.35 -5.53 4.94
C ILE A 85 10.32 -6.12 5.90
N VAL A 86 10.52 -5.92 7.21
CA VAL A 86 9.55 -6.35 8.23
C VAL A 86 8.56 -5.22 8.45
N ILE A 87 7.29 -5.52 8.33
CA ILE A 87 6.18 -4.55 8.37
C ILE A 87 5.20 -4.97 9.46
N GLN A 88 4.72 -3.99 10.22
CA GLN A 88 3.66 -4.19 11.21
C GLN A 88 2.33 -3.74 10.62
N GLY A 89 1.36 -4.65 10.54
CA GLY A 89 0.02 -4.37 10.06
C GLY A 89 -0.88 -3.73 11.11
N LYS A 90 -2.13 -3.49 10.74
CA LYS A 90 -3.13 -2.82 11.60
C LYS A 90 -3.46 -3.60 12.88
N ASP A 91 -3.37 -4.91 12.83
CA ASP A 91 -3.68 -5.81 13.94
C ASP A 91 -2.46 -6.08 14.84
N ASN A 92 -1.42 -5.27 14.73
CA ASN A 92 -0.13 -5.43 15.41
C ASN A 92 0.64 -6.69 15.04
N GLY A 93 0.12 -7.46 14.07
CA GLY A 93 0.85 -8.59 13.50
C GLY A 93 1.98 -8.10 12.61
N THR A 94 3.09 -8.85 12.59
CA THR A 94 4.22 -8.53 11.74
C THR A 94 4.34 -9.53 10.59
N PHE A 95 4.80 -9.07 9.46
CA PHE A 95 5.09 -9.92 8.31
C PHE A 95 6.27 -9.37 7.53
N SER A 96 6.87 -10.22 6.71
CA SER A 96 8.00 -9.81 5.89
C SER A 96 7.57 -9.63 4.43
N ALA A 97 7.92 -8.49 3.86
CA ALA A 97 7.73 -8.25 2.44
C ALA A 97 9.07 -8.50 1.74
N GLN A 98 9.10 -9.48 0.83
CA GLN A 98 10.31 -9.79 0.08
C GLN A 98 10.61 -8.67 -0.91
N ARG A 99 11.86 -8.23 -0.95
CA ARG A 99 12.29 -7.18 -1.88
C ARG A 99 12.43 -7.71 -3.30
N TYR A 100 12.70 -9.01 -3.44
CA TYR A 100 12.91 -9.65 -4.73
C TYR A 100 12.15 -10.96 -4.81
N THR A 101 11.62 -11.25 -5.98
CA THR A 101 11.05 -12.57 -6.28
C THR A 101 12.08 -13.34 -7.09
N ARG A 102 12.43 -14.55 -6.65
CA ARG A 102 13.44 -15.38 -7.28
C ARG A 102 12.80 -16.63 -7.88
N ASP A 103 13.41 -17.16 -8.94
CA ASP A 103 13.01 -18.43 -9.51
C ASP A 103 13.65 -19.60 -8.75
N LYS A 104 13.42 -20.82 -9.24
CA LYS A 104 13.97 -22.04 -8.61
C LYS A 104 15.50 -22.06 -8.59
N ASN A 105 16.15 -21.33 -9.50
CA ASN A 105 17.60 -21.24 -9.60
C ASN A 105 18.19 -20.10 -8.78
N GLY A 106 17.36 -19.34 -8.07
CA GLY A 106 17.79 -18.20 -7.27
C GLY A 106 17.96 -16.92 -8.06
N LYS A 107 17.58 -16.91 -9.34
CA LYS A 107 17.65 -15.71 -10.18
C LYS A 107 16.50 -14.76 -9.87
N ILE A 108 16.79 -13.47 -9.77
CA ILE A 108 15.77 -12.45 -9.55
C ILE A 108 14.93 -12.29 -10.82
N ILE A 109 13.64 -12.56 -10.72
CA ILE A 109 12.68 -12.43 -11.83
C ILE A 109 11.82 -11.20 -11.72
N HIS A 110 11.69 -10.62 -10.51
CA HIS A 110 10.89 -9.43 -10.26
C HIS A 110 11.40 -8.70 -9.03
N THR A 111 11.42 -7.39 -9.09
CA THR A 111 11.76 -6.52 -7.95
C THR A 111 10.47 -5.92 -7.40
N THR A 112 10.24 -6.07 -6.10
CA THR A 112 9.06 -5.51 -5.44
C THR A 112 9.12 -3.99 -5.44
N ARG A 113 8.02 -3.34 -5.80
CA ARG A 113 7.90 -1.89 -5.83
C ARG A 113 7.30 -1.42 -4.50
N PHE A 114 8.02 -0.56 -3.79
CA PHE A 114 7.55 -0.01 -2.52
C PHE A 114 7.14 1.45 -2.69
N PHE A 115 6.05 1.82 -2.03
CA PHE A 115 5.50 3.17 -2.03
C PHE A 115 5.43 3.66 -0.59
N LYS A 116 6.04 4.79 -0.31
CA LYS A 116 6.07 5.38 1.03
C LYS A 116 5.01 6.46 1.13
N LEU A 117 4.29 6.48 2.25
CA LEU A 117 3.34 7.56 2.55
C LEU A 117 4.10 8.88 2.64
N ASN A 118 3.60 9.89 1.94
CA ASN A 118 4.18 11.23 1.97
C ASN A 118 4.08 11.80 3.39
N ASP A 119 5.15 12.46 3.82
CA ASP A 119 5.15 13.11 5.12
C ASP A 119 4.10 14.23 5.14
N ALA A 120 3.50 14.47 6.32
CA ALA A 120 2.52 15.54 6.48
C ALA A 120 3.08 16.88 6.03
N ILE A 121 4.38 17.12 6.27
CA ILE A 121 5.06 18.34 5.85
C ILE A 121 5.04 18.49 4.32
N ASP A 122 5.36 17.43 3.58
CA ASP A 122 5.34 17.45 2.12
C ASP A 122 3.94 17.71 1.58
N LYS A 123 2.94 17.10 2.20
CA LYS A 123 1.53 17.30 1.86
C LYS A 123 1.11 18.75 2.08
N TYR A 124 1.50 19.35 3.20
CA TYR A 124 1.20 20.76 3.48
C TYR A 124 1.93 21.70 2.54
N LYS A 125 3.20 21.42 2.20
CA LYS A 125 3.94 22.21 1.22
C LYS A 125 3.27 22.20 -0.15
N ALA A 126 2.83 21.04 -0.61
CA ALA A 126 2.09 20.93 -1.87
C ALA A 126 0.79 21.72 -1.83
N ARG A 127 0.06 21.66 -0.72
CA ARG A 127 -1.19 22.41 -0.54
C ARG A 127 -0.95 23.93 -0.52
N ILE A 128 0.13 24.38 0.11
CA ILE A 128 0.50 25.80 0.15
C ILE A 128 0.77 26.32 -1.26
N ILE A 129 1.54 25.59 -2.07
CA ILE A 129 1.83 25.96 -3.45
C ILE A 129 0.53 26.09 -4.26
N GLU A 130 -0.38 25.14 -4.11
CA GLU A 130 -1.68 25.14 -4.78
C GLU A 130 -2.51 26.36 -4.39
N LEU A 131 -2.58 26.68 -3.10
CA LEU A 131 -3.33 27.83 -2.59
C LEU A 131 -2.72 29.15 -3.06
N GLU A 132 -1.40 29.25 -3.09
CA GLU A 132 -0.73 30.45 -3.59
C GLU A 132 -1.05 30.70 -5.07
N ALA A 133 -1.13 29.65 -5.87
CA ALA A 133 -1.51 29.75 -7.28
C ALA A 133 -2.97 30.22 -7.42
N GLU A 134 -3.89 29.73 -6.60
CA GLU A 134 -5.28 30.17 -6.59
C GLU A 134 -5.42 31.64 -6.21
N VAL A 135 -4.70 32.07 -5.16
CA VAL A 135 -4.69 33.46 -4.71
C VAL A 135 -4.20 34.38 -5.82
N LYS A 136 -3.15 34.00 -6.52
CA LYS A 136 -2.59 34.76 -7.64
C LYS A 136 -3.64 34.92 -8.77
N LYS A 137 -4.33 33.84 -9.12
CA LYS A 137 -5.41 33.86 -10.12
C LYS A 137 -6.53 34.80 -9.71
N LEU A 138 -6.95 34.73 -8.46
CA LEU A 138 -8.04 35.57 -7.95
C LEU A 138 -7.66 37.07 -7.97
N LYS A 139 -6.42 37.40 -7.60
CA LYS A 139 -5.91 38.76 -7.67
C LYS A 139 -5.90 39.29 -9.09
N GLU A 140 -5.49 38.49 -10.05
CA GLU A 140 -5.51 38.88 -11.46
C GLU A 140 -6.94 39.13 -11.96
N THR A 141 -7.88 38.26 -11.56
CA THR A 141 -9.29 38.40 -11.92
C THR A 141 -9.87 39.68 -11.34
N ILE A 142 -9.62 40.01 -10.07
CA ILE A 142 -10.07 41.23 -9.42
C ILE A 142 -9.51 42.44 -10.14
N ARG A 143 -8.22 42.42 -10.50
CA ARG A 143 -7.60 43.53 -11.23
C ARG A 143 -8.25 43.75 -12.59
N LYS A 144 -8.58 42.71 -13.32
CA LYS A 144 -9.29 42.78 -14.59
C LYS A 144 -10.70 43.37 -14.44
N LEU A 145 -11.40 43.00 -13.36
CA LEU A 145 -12.75 43.49 -13.10
C LEU A 145 -12.78 44.97 -12.70
N ARG A 146 -11.68 45.49 -12.19
CA ARG A 146 -11.58 46.91 -11.78
C ARG A 146 -11.21 47.85 -12.94
N GLN A 147 -10.81 47.29 -14.04
CA GLN A 147 -10.46 48.08 -15.24
C GLN A 147 -11.68 48.50 -16.06
#